data_69bb0a6b1d89482dfb68c630e8f59a72
#
_entry.id   69bb0a6b1d89482dfb68c630e8f59a72
#
_cell.length_a   1.000
_cell.length_b   1.000
_cell.length_c   1.000
_cell.angle_alpha   90.00
_cell.angle_beta   90.00
_cell.angle_gamma   90.00
#
_symmetry.space_group_name_H-M   'P 1'
#
loop_
_entity.id
_entity.type
_entity.pdbx_description
1 polymer ?
#
loop_
_entity_poly.entity_id
_entity_poly.type
_entity_poly.pdbx_seq_one_letter_code
_entity_poly.pdbx_strand_id
1 'polypeptide(L)'
;MKKSKTKSKKNKSRRKLKKWPKLVLLLIFLATLFLILKKSLDNYNITFNNTYDYLMNKINEQKQKQDEKKQQENKKKQDEEYNTCINQKYSEKEKSEKLTQVENELTDYLKNYSLSIKFVDVKTNYTYSYNESKVYYAASTIKMLDAIYIYRNALEGNLNLDSTKKYTKNFKVAYSAGLEKYKIGDMVSLRNLVKYAITVSDNSAHQMLVDYIGFNNLKKYGNSLGAKNTLIGGDNFGQIDVNDSIVYLSELYNFIEENSEFSEELKSYFIESDENFLKDEENGIKAATKYGEYGNFFHNNGIVYAENTYFLSILTNLGKKNGSSTIKSINRKIQGLQKNVYENHVEYCKQKIYSVQNDWQLMNKLLKYNWRDGYERKEKII
;
A
#
# COMPACT_ATOMS: atom_id res chain seq x y z
N MET A 1 90.99 -84.62 -82.65
CA MET A 1 91.62 -83.37 -82.24
C MET A 1 90.65 -82.28 -81.93
N LYS A 2 90.93 -81.59 -80.96
CA LYS A 2 90.24 -80.37 -80.40
C LYS A 2 89.24 -80.52 -79.37
N LYS A 3 89.64 -80.11 -78.19
CA LYS A 3 89.02 -79.94 -76.88
C LYS A 3 87.92 -78.81 -76.88
N SER A 4 86.86 -79.03 -76.24
CA SER A 4 85.95 -77.91 -75.88
C SER A 4 85.68 -77.86 -74.36
N LYS A 5 85.86 -76.74 -73.81
CA LYS A 5 85.68 -76.43 -72.37
C LYS A 5 84.27 -76.08 -72.08
N THR A 6 83.60 -76.78 -71.17
CA THR A 6 82.36 -76.38 -70.53
C THR A 6 82.62 -75.50 -69.29
N LYS A 7 82.13 -74.26 -69.26
CA LYS A 7 82.18 -73.38 -68.14
C LYS A 7 80.82 -73.38 -67.41
N SER A 8 80.86 -73.63 -66.12
CA SER A 8 79.81 -73.77 -65.14
C SER A 8 78.95 -72.48 -64.96
N LYS A 9 77.65 -72.63 -65.12
CA LYS A 9 76.63 -71.65 -64.63
C LYS A 9 76.15 -72.07 -63.26
N LYS A 10 76.83 -71.68 -62.17
CA LYS A 10 76.34 -71.79 -60.80
C LYS A 10 76.85 -70.62 -59.95
N ASN A 11 76.18 -69.46 -60.00
CA ASN A 11 76.31 -68.47 -58.91
C ASN A 11 75.47 -67.18 -59.06
N LYS A 12 74.18 -67.24 -59.52
CA LYS A 12 73.34 -66.03 -59.57
C LYS A 12 72.03 -66.14 -58.75
N SER A 13 71.65 -67.26 -58.14
CA SER A 13 70.41 -67.41 -57.44
C SER A 13 70.48 -67.22 -55.89
N ARG A 14 71.65 -67.19 -55.27
CA ARG A 14 71.75 -67.08 -53.76
C ARG A 14 71.87 -65.66 -53.20
N ARG A 15 71.98 -64.60 -53.96
CA ARG A 15 72.05 -63.22 -53.43
C ARG A 15 70.72 -62.46 -53.36
N LYS A 16 69.62 -62.92 -53.94
CA LYS A 16 68.30 -62.28 -53.84
C LYS A 16 67.54 -62.65 -52.59
N LEU A 17 67.73 -63.78 -51.94
CA LEU A 17 67.00 -64.22 -50.73
C LEU A 17 67.45 -63.52 -49.41
N LYS A 18 68.60 -62.89 -49.38
CA LYS A 18 69.08 -62.20 -48.12
C LYS A 18 68.55 -60.78 -47.93
N LYS A 19 67.86 -60.19 -48.88
CA LYS A 19 67.30 -58.83 -48.71
C LYS A 19 65.85 -58.81 -48.16
N TRP A 20 65.06 -59.86 -48.33
CA TRP A 20 63.65 -59.93 -47.92
C TRP A 20 63.45 -59.90 -46.41
N PRO A 21 64.18 -60.62 -45.54
CA PRO A 21 63.94 -60.49 -44.10
C PRO A 21 64.23 -59.11 -43.53
N LYS A 22 65.13 -58.35 -44.14
CA LYS A 22 65.40 -56.95 -43.69
C LYS A 22 64.30 -56.02 -44.18
N LEU A 23 63.65 -56.23 -45.29
CA LEU A 23 62.52 -55.42 -45.76
C LEU A 23 61.27 -55.72 -44.93
N VAL A 24 61.03 -56.99 -44.58
CA VAL A 24 59.90 -57.39 -43.68
C VAL A 24 60.12 -56.82 -42.30
N LEU A 25 61.30 -56.84 -41.74
CA LEU A 25 61.58 -56.22 -40.40
C LEU A 25 61.39 -54.70 -40.44
N LEU A 26 61.77 -54.04 -41.53
CA LEU A 26 61.53 -52.59 -41.68
C LEU A 26 60.02 -52.24 -41.76
N LEU A 27 59.27 -53.06 -42.51
CA LEU A 27 57.81 -52.86 -42.58
C LEU A 27 57.11 -53.09 -41.22
N ILE A 28 57.54 -54.14 -40.46
CA ILE A 28 57.03 -54.38 -39.08
C ILE A 28 57.40 -53.18 -38.21
N PHE A 29 58.60 -52.67 -38.24
CA PHE A 29 59.04 -51.50 -37.46
C PHE A 29 58.24 -50.26 -37.83
N LEU A 30 57.98 -49.97 -39.09
CA LEU A 30 57.16 -48.84 -39.54
C LEU A 30 55.72 -49.00 -39.11
N ALA A 31 55.17 -50.23 -39.18
CA ALA A 31 53.83 -50.49 -38.71
C ALA A 31 53.69 -50.31 -37.19
N THR A 32 54.65 -50.77 -36.36
CA THR A 32 54.65 -50.56 -34.89
C THR A 32 54.87 -49.09 -34.60
N LEU A 33 55.70 -48.36 -35.26
CA LEU A 33 55.88 -46.92 -35.09
C LEU A 33 54.56 -46.15 -35.39
N PHE A 34 53.88 -46.53 -36.48
CA PHE A 34 52.59 -45.95 -36.86
C PHE A 34 51.52 -46.21 -35.76
N LEU A 35 51.44 -47.43 -35.20
CA LEU A 35 50.50 -47.76 -34.12
C LEU A 35 50.79 -46.96 -32.83
N ILE A 36 52.08 -46.77 -32.52
CA ILE A 36 52.50 -45.97 -31.35
C ILE A 36 52.11 -44.51 -31.56
N LEU A 37 52.37 -43.94 -32.74
CA LEU A 37 52.00 -42.57 -33.09
C LEU A 37 50.46 -42.37 -33.07
N LYS A 38 49.74 -43.33 -33.65
CA LYS A 38 48.25 -43.28 -33.62
C LYS A 38 47.76 -43.31 -32.21
N LYS A 39 48.23 -44.23 -31.36
CA LYS A 39 47.83 -44.31 -29.92
C LYS A 39 48.19 -43.03 -29.15
N SER A 40 49.34 -42.42 -29.47
CA SER A 40 49.73 -41.13 -28.85
C SER A 40 48.81 -39.99 -29.28
N LEU A 41 48.41 -39.91 -30.55
CA LEU A 41 47.44 -38.92 -31.06
C LEU A 41 46.06 -39.13 -30.48
N ASP A 42 45.60 -40.39 -30.39
CA ASP A 42 44.30 -40.69 -29.78
C ASP A 42 44.27 -40.31 -28.27
N ASN A 43 45.33 -40.58 -27.53
CA ASN A 43 45.47 -40.16 -26.13
C ASN A 43 45.51 -38.63 -25.98
N TYR A 44 46.22 -37.94 -26.89
CA TYR A 44 46.26 -36.49 -26.91
C TYR A 44 44.86 -35.88 -27.17
N ASN A 45 44.11 -36.40 -28.12
CA ASN A 45 42.75 -35.99 -28.43
C ASN A 45 41.81 -36.26 -27.25
N ILE A 46 41.89 -37.40 -26.58
CA ILE A 46 41.09 -37.71 -25.38
C ILE A 46 41.41 -36.73 -24.24
N THR A 47 42.70 -36.43 -24.01
CA THR A 47 43.13 -35.47 -22.99
C THR A 47 42.66 -34.05 -23.31
N PHE A 48 42.76 -33.63 -24.56
CA PHE A 48 42.29 -32.33 -25.02
C PHE A 48 40.78 -32.17 -24.86
N ASN A 49 39.97 -33.15 -25.27
CA ASN A 49 38.53 -33.14 -25.13
C ASN A 49 38.12 -33.10 -23.66
N ASN A 50 38.73 -33.89 -22.80
CA ASN A 50 38.42 -33.88 -21.35
C ASN A 50 38.75 -32.51 -20.73
N THR A 51 39.83 -31.87 -21.11
CA THR A 51 40.24 -30.55 -20.64
C THR A 51 39.28 -29.47 -21.17
N TYR A 52 38.88 -29.56 -22.43
CA TYR A 52 37.88 -28.66 -23.02
C TYR A 52 36.52 -28.77 -22.32
N ASP A 53 36.01 -29.98 -22.13
CA ASP A 53 34.74 -30.21 -21.42
C ASP A 53 34.78 -29.71 -19.95
N TYR A 54 35.89 -29.91 -19.25
CA TYR A 54 36.08 -29.38 -17.91
C TYR A 54 36.04 -27.85 -17.89
N LEU A 55 36.73 -27.18 -18.81
CA LEU A 55 36.73 -25.71 -18.92
C LEU A 55 35.35 -25.18 -19.28
N MET A 56 34.68 -25.82 -20.24
CA MET A 56 33.32 -25.42 -20.64
C MET A 56 32.32 -25.59 -19.51
N ASN A 57 32.40 -26.67 -18.73
CA ASN A 57 31.55 -26.85 -17.52
C ASN A 57 31.80 -25.76 -16.49
N LYS A 58 33.05 -25.40 -16.22
CA LYS A 58 33.41 -24.31 -15.31
C LYS A 58 32.88 -22.94 -15.78
N ILE A 59 32.98 -22.67 -17.07
CA ILE A 59 32.44 -21.45 -17.67
C ILE A 59 30.92 -21.41 -17.53
N ASN A 60 30.22 -22.53 -17.76
CA ASN A 60 28.78 -22.65 -17.63
C ASN A 60 28.34 -22.48 -16.18
N GLU A 61 29.04 -23.08 -15.21
CA GLU A 61 28.78 -22.88 -13.77
C GLU A 61 28.93 -21.41 -13.36
N GLN A 62 29.99 -20.75 -13.82
CA GLN A 62 30.18 -19.32 -13.51
C GLN A 62 29.09 -18.46 -14.14
N LYS A 63 28.67 -18.76 -15.36
CA LYS A 63 27.60 -18.07 -16.06
C LYS A 63 26.26 -18.26 -15.34
N GLN A 64 25.97 -19.50 -14.91
CA GLN A 64 24.77 -19.80 -14.14
C GLN A 64 24.75 -19.01 -12.82
N LYS A 65 25.85 -18.98 -12.06
CA LYS A 65 25.94 -18.18 -10.83
C LYS A 65 25.77 -16.68 -11.07
N GLN A 66 26.26 -16.16 -12.18
CA GLN A 66 26.05 -14.76 -12.55
C GLN A 66 24.58 -14.49 -12.91
N ASP A 67 23.94 -15.39 -13.65
CA ASP A 67 22.54 -15.28 -14.02
C ASP A 67 21.63 -15.37 -12.78
N GLU A 68 21.91 -16.29 -11.85
CA GLU A 68 21.20 -16.40 -10.57
C GLU A 68 21.34 -15.13 -9.72
N LYS A 69 22.55 -14.58 -9.60
CA LYS A 69 22.79 -13.32 -8.88
C LYS A 69 22.03 -12.16 -9.50
N LYS A 70 22.04 -12.06 -10.83
CA LYS A 70 21.32 -11.02 -11.57
C LYS A 70 19.79 -11.16 -11.40
N GLN A 71 19.28 -12.40 -11.36
CA GLN A 71 17.86 -12.65 -11.08
C GLN A 71 17.49 -12.22 -9.66
N GLN A 72 18.33 -12.50 -8.66
CA GLN A 72 18.09 -12.07 -7.28
C GLN A 72 18.11 -10.54 -7.14
N GLU A 73 19.07 -9.87 -7.76
CA GLU A 73 19.15 -8.40 -7.78
C GLU A 73 17.93 -7.79 -8.46
N ASN A 74 17.47 -8.34 -9.59
CA ASN A 74 16.27 -7.87 -10.28
C ASN A 74 15.02 -8.07 -9.43
N LYS A 75 14.89 -9.23 -8.77
CA LYS A 75 13.76 -9.49 -7.86
C LYS A 75 13.72 -8.51 -6.70
N LYS A 76 14.88 -8.25 -6.06
CA LYS A 76 14.97 -7.27 -4.97
C LYS A 76 14.55 -5.88 -5.43
N LYS A 77 15.00 -5.45 -6.60
CA LYS A 77 14.60 -4.15 -7.17
C LYS A 77 13.09 -4.07 -7.42
N GLN A 78 12.47 -5.14 -7.89
CA GLN A 78 11.02 -5.21 -8.10
C GLN A 78 10.24 -5.12 -6.80
N ASP A 79 10.69 -5.84 -5.76
CA ASP A 79 10.05 -5.78 -4.45
C ASP A 79 10.16 -4.35 -3.87
N GLU A 80 11.27 -3.66 -4.08
CA GLU A 80 11.45 -2.25 -3.68
C GLU A 80 10.53 -1.31 -4.48
N GLU A 81 10.41 -1.49 -5.80
CA GLU A 81 9.53 -0.71 -6.66
C GLU A 81 8.05 -0.95 -6.32
N TYR A 82 7.66 -2.20 -6.05
CA TYR A 82 6.32 -2.56 -5.61
C TYR A 82 5.97 -1.92 -4.25
N ASN A 83 6.87 -2.04 -3.27
CA ASN A 83 6.68 -1.42 -1.95
C ASN A 83 6.59 0.12 -2.05
N THR A 84 7.37 0.71 -2.94
CA THR A 84 7.30 2.16 -3.20
C THR A 84 5.94 2.54 -3.78
N CYS A 85 5.43 1.78 -4.76
CA CYS A 85 4.12 2.03 -5.37
C CYS A 85 2.98 1.89 -4.34
N ILE A 86 2.96 0.81 -3.57
CA ILE A 86 1.92 0.53 -2.55
C ILE A 86 1.84 1.62 -1.46
N ASN A 87 2.95 2.30 -1.20
CA ASN A 87 3.00 3.40 -0.24
C ASN A 87 2.75 4.79 -0.86
N GLN A 88 2.50 4.87 -2.17
CA GLN A 88 2.10 6.12 -2.81
C GLN A 88 0.63 6.45 -2.55
N LYS A 89 0.30 7.73 -2.65
CA LYS A 89 -1.09 8.18 -2.61
C LYS A 89 -1.83 7.74 -3.87
N TYR A 90 -3.13 7.48 -3.73
CA TYR A 90 -4.00 7.11 -4.84
C TYR A 90 -4.02 8.21 -5.93
N SER A 91 -4.10 7.78 -7.18
CA SER A 91 -4.22 8.65 -8.34
C SER A 91 -5.43 8.24 -9.18
N GLU A 92 -6.18 9.18 -9.72
CA GLU A 92 -7.31 8.91 -10.62
C GLU A 92 -6.95 8.05 -11.85
N LYS A 93 -5.66 8.03 -12.25
CA LYS A 93 -5.15 7.17 -13.33
C LYS A 93 -5.19 5.68 -12.99
N GLU A 94 -5.31 5.35 -11.70
CA GLU A 94 -5.36 3.96 -11.20
C GLU A 94 -6.78 3.38 -11.24
N LYS A 95 -7.78 4.24 -11.39
CA LYS A 95 -9.19 3.90 -11.25
C LYS A 95 -9.63 2.89 -12.31
N SER A 96 -9.96 1.69 -11.85
CA SER A 96 -10.47 0.62 -12.71
C SER A 96 -11.97 0.79 -13.00
N GLU A 97 -12.46 0.12 -14.05
CA GLU A 97 -13.89 0.02 -14.34
C GLU A 97 -14.66 -0.58 -13.16
N LYS A 98 -14.10 -1.62 -12.49
CA LYS A 98 -14.68 -2.24 -11.30
C LYS A 98 -14.88 -1.22 -10.17
N LEU A 99 -13.87 -0.41 -9.87
CA LEU A 99 -13.97 0.61 -8.82
C LEU A 99 -15.01 1.68 -9.21
N THR A 100 -15.02 2.12 -10.46
CA THR A 100 -16.03 3.04 -10.98
C THR A 100 -17.45 2.49 -10.83
N GLN A 101 -17.65 1.21 -11.09
CA GLN A 101 -18.94 0.56 -10.90
C GLN A 101 -19.37 0.58 -9.42
N VAL A 102 -18.47 0.24 -8.49
CA VAL A 102 -18.74 0.26 -7.04
C VAL A 102 -19.14 1.66 -6.56
N GLU A 103 -18.45 2.71 -7.05
CA GLU A 103 -18.81 4.10 -6.73
C GLU A 103 -20.19 4.47 -7.28
N ASN A 104 -20.52 4.06 -8.50
CA ASN A 104 -21.82 4.31 -9.11
C ASN A 104 -22.94 3.63 -8.33
N GLU A 105 -22.77 2.36 -7.95
CA GLU A 105 -23.72 1.60 -7.12
C GLU A 105 -23.94 2.27 -5.76
N LEU A 106 -22.87 2.76 -5.12
CA LEU A 106 -22.96 3.53 -3.89
C LEU A 106 -23.72 4.84 -4.11
N THR A 107 -23.38 5.57 -5.16
CA THR A 107 -24.06 6.84 -5.52
C THR A 107 -25.55 6.62 -5.77
N ASP A 108 -25.93 5.59 -6.51
CA ASP A 108 -27.34 5.26 -6.79
C ASP A 108 -28.08 4.87 -5.49
N TYR A 109 -27.44 4.17 -4.59
CA TYR A 109 -28.00 3.89 -3.26
C TYR A 109 -28.26 5.17 -2.47
N LEU A 110 -27.28 6.12 -2.46
CA LEU A 110 -27.36 7.38 -1.71
C LEU A 110 -28.43 8.33 -2.23
N LYS A 111 -28.78 8.30 -3.51
CA LYS A 111 -29.86 9.11 -4.12
C LYS A 111 -31.23 8.93 -3.43
N ASN A 112 -31.44 7.80 -2.76
CA ASN A 112 -32.69 7.52 -2.04
C ASN A 112 -32.83 8.27 -0.71
N TYR A 113 -31.80 9.02 -0.29
CA TYR A 113 -31.77 9.63 1.04
C TYR A 113 -31.39 11.13 0.98
N SER A 114 -31.97 11.92 1.91
CA SER A 114 -31.56 13.31 2.12
C SER A 114 -30.33 13.38 3.01
N LEU A 115 -29.15 13.25 2.41
CA LEU A 115 -27.87 13.23 3.13
C LEU A 115 -26.70 13.76 2.32
N SER A 116 -25.58 13.95 2.99
CA SER A 116 -24.25 14.17 2.41
C SER A 116 -23.25 13.23 3.06
N ILE A 117 -22.29 12.75 2.31
CA ILE A 117 -21.17 11.97 2.85
C ILE A 117 -19.84 12.45 2.28
N LYS A 118 -18.80 12.26 3.08
CA LYS A 118 -17.41 12.30 2.61
C LYS A 118 -16.60 11.22 3.33
N PHE A 119 -15.94 10.41 2.54
CA PHE A 119 -15.01 9.36 2.94
C PHE A 119 -13.61 9.74 2.49
N VAL A 120 -12.62 9.56 3.35
CA VAL A 120 -11.19 9.76 3.05
C VAL A 120 -10.41 8.60 3.63
N ASP A 121 -9.78 7.79 2.79
CA ASP A 121 -8.83 6.76 3.22
C ASP A 121 -7.50 7.41 3.60
N VAL A 122 -7.06 7.23 4.84
CA VAL A 122 -5.88 7.91 5.38
C VAL A 122 -4.59 7.44 4.68
N LYS A 123 -4.50 6.14 4.37
CA LYS A 123 -3.31 5.55 3.76
C LYS A 123 -3.12 6.01 2.32
N THR A 124 -4.14 5.88 1.50
CA THR A 124 -4.08 6.16 0.06
C THR A 124 -4.46 7.59 -0.30
N ASN A 125 -5.11 8.31 0.63
CA ASN A 125 -5.74 9.62 0.41
C ASN A 125 -6.85 9.58 -0.66
N TYR A 126 -7.38 8.39 -0.97
CA TYR A 126 -8.55 8.27 -1.82
C TYR A 126 -9.76 8.92 -1.15
N THR A 127 -10.54 9.65 -1.94
CA THR A 127 -11.69 10.39 -1.44
C THR A 127 -12.92 10.04 -2.28
N TYR A 128 -14.05 9.79 -1.59
CA TYR A 128 -15.37 9.70 -2.20
C TYR A 128 -16.32 10.69 -1.51
N SER A 129 -17.11 11.42 -2.27
CA SER A 129 -18.07 12.39 -1.72
C SER A 129 -19.41 12.34 -2.46
N TYR A 130 -20.49 12.66 -1.74
CA TYR A 130 -21.83 12.83 -2.27
C TYR A 130 -22.49 14.04 -1.61
N ASN A 131 -23.03 14.99 -2.41
CA ASN A 131 -23.62 16.25 -1.95
C ASN A 131 -22.70 17.05 -1.02
N GLU A 132 -21.39 17.11 -1.28
CA GLU A 132 -20.39 17.63 -0.35
C GLU A 132 -20.53 19.11 0.01
N SER A 133 -21.16 19.91 -0.87
CA SER A 133 -21.37 21.35 -0.64
C SER A 133 -22.66 21.67 0.13
N LYS A 134 -23.48 20.65 0.50
CA LYS A 134 -24.71 20.87 1.24
C LYS A 134 -24.42 21.13 2.71
N VAL A 135 -24.91 22.28 3.20
CA VAL A 135 -24.72 22.72 4.58
C VAL A 135 -25.89 22.26 5.45
N TYR A 136 -25.57 21.85 6.66
CA TYR A 136 -26.51 21.38 7.68
C TYR A 136 -26.32 22.17 8.98
N TYR A 137 -27.32 22.17 9.85
CA TYR A 137 -27.13 22.57 11.23
C TYR A 137 -26.21 21.55 11.93
N ALA A 138 -25.10 22.00 12.49
CA ALA A 138 -24.05 21.09 12.97
C ALA A 138 -24.50 20.27 14.19
N ALA A 139 -25.42 20.79 14.98
CA ALA A 139 -25.81 20.18 16.23
C ALA A 139 -24.59 19.81 17.10
N SER A 140 -24.60 18.67 17.77
CA SER A 140 -23.51 18.29 18.66
C SER A 140 -22.21 17.83 17.97
N THR A 141 -22.16 17.79 16.63
CA THR A 141 -20.89 17.45 15.95
C THR A 141 -19.82 18.52 16.16
N ILE A 142 -20.20 19.78 16.37
CA ILE A 142 -19.27 20.89 16.63
C ILE A 142 -18.45 20.71 17.91
N LYS A 143 -18.96 19.94 18.89
CA LYS A 143 -18.26 19.66 20.16
C LYS A 143 -16.89 18.98 19.96
N MET A 144 -16.67 18.36 18.81
CA MET A 144 -15.37 17.86 18.40
C MET A 144 -14.34 19.01 18.34
N LEU A 145 -14.74 20.16 17.80
CA LEU A 145 -13.85 21.32 17.70
C LEU A 145 -13.49 21.89 19.08
N ASP A 146 -14.45 21.93 20.04
CA ASP A 146 -14.17 22.33 21.42
C ASP A 146 -13.09 21.45 22.04
N ALA A 147 -13.26 20.14 21.89
CA ALA A 147 -12.36 19.14 22.47
C ALA A 147 -10.95 19.26 21.89
N ILE A 148 -10.84 19.37 20.56
CA ILE A 148 -9.55 19.53 19.88
C ILE A 148 -8.87 20.83 20.35
N TYR A 149 -9.61 21.95 20.39
CA TYR A 149 -9.05 23.23 20.83
C TYR A 149 -8.46 23.14 22.24
N ILE A 150 -9.23 22.61 23.21
CA ILE A 150 -8.80 22.48 24.60
C ILE A 150 -7.58 21.57 24.74
N TYR A 151 -7.61 20.41 24.11
CA TYR A 151 -6.51 19.44 24.22
C TYR A 151 -5.25 19.88 23.48
N ARG A 152 -5.39 20.53 22.32
CA ARG A 152 -4.25 21.09 21.58
C ARG A 152 -3.55 22.16 22.42
N ASN A 153 -4.29 23.11 23.00
CA ASN A 153 -3.72 24.14 23.87
C ASN A 153 -3.15 23.56 25.17
N ALA A 154 -3.68 22.45 25.68
CA ALA A 154 -3.09 21.78 26.84
C ALA A 154 -1.76 21.13 26.49
N LEU A 155 -1.66 20.46 25.35
CA LEU A 155 -0.42 19.85 24.86
C LEU A 155 0.67 20.89 24.61
N GLU A 156 0.31 22.08 24.12
CA GLU A 156 1.20 23.22 23.91
C GLU A 156 1.58 23.97 25.20
N GLY A 157 1.01 23.56 26.34
CA GLY A 157 1.26 24.21 27.63
C GLY A 157 0.54 25.55 27.82
N ASN A 158 -0.38 25.92 26.92
CA ASN A 158 -1.12 27.18 26.98
C ASN A 158 -2.29 27.15 28.00
N LEU A 159 -2.74 25.96 28.40
CA LEU A 159 -3.77 25.77 29.43
C LEU A 159 -3.54 24.47 30.21
N ASN A 160 -4.17 24.38 31.38
CA ASN A 160 -4.17 23.18 32.22
C ASN A 160 -5.59 22.55 32.18
N LEU A 161 -5.69 21.28 31.83
CA LEU A 161 -6.95 20.50 31.76
C LEU A 161 -7.66 20.42 33.12
N ASP A 162 -6.93 20.54 34.23
CA ASP A 162 -7.48 20.52 35.60
C ASP A 162 -7.92 21.90 36.07
N SER A 163 -7.71 22.97 35.27
CA SER A 163 -8.36 24.26 35.52
C SER A 163 -9.87 24.10 35.52
N THR A 164 -10.53 24.80 36.44
CA THR A 164 -11.97 24.62 36.70
C THR A 164 -12.76 25.85 36.29
N LYS A 165 -14.02 25.60 35.88
CA LYS A 165 -15.04 26.61 35.59
C LYS A 165 -16.28 26.40 36.47
N LYS A 166 -16.83 27.50 37.02
CA LYS A 166 -17.99 27.44 37.87
C LYS A 166 -19.26 27.12 37.07
N TYR A 167 -19.97 26.05 37.46
CA TYR A 167 -21.29 25.71 36.90
C TYR A 167 -22.35 26.67 37.43
N THR A 168 -22.93 27.47 36.56
CA THR A 168 -23.94 28.47 36.92
C THR A 168 -25.30 28.16 36.29
N LYS A 169 -26.35 28.85 36.74
CA LYS A 169 -27.70 28.71 36.17
C LYS A 169 -27.73 28.97 34.65
N ASN A 170 -26.89 29.87 34.16
CA ASN A 170 -26.84 30.25 32.74
C ASN A 170 -26.38 29.10 31.85
N PHE A 171 -25.61 28.16 32.37
CA PHE A 171 -25.14 26.98 31.63
C PHE A 171 -26.06 25.78 31.77
N LYS A 172 -27.07 25.82 32.65
CA LYS A 172 -28.01 24.72 32.83
C LYS A 172 -29.01 24.66 31.68
N VAL A 173 -28.75 23.79 30.72
CA VAL A 173 -29.60 23.58 29.53
C VAL A 173 -30.04 22.11 29.42
N ALA A 174 -31.03 21.85 28.57
CA ALA A 174 -31.52 20.50 28.34
C ALA A 174 -30.41 19.60 27.68
N TYR A 175 -30.54 18.29 27.83
CA TYR A 175 -29.65 17.27 27.33
C TYR A 175 -28.22 17.42 27.89
N SER A 176 -28.11 17.38 29.22
CA SER A 176 -26.87 17.60 29.98
C SER A 176 -26.61 16.48 31.00
N ALA A 177 -26.66 15.22 30.54
CA ALA A 177 -26.55 14.03 31.39
C ALA A 177 -25.25 13.96 32.21
N GLY A 178 -24.13 14.44 31.66
CA GLY A 178 -22.82 14.43 32.34
C GLY A 178 -22.77 15.39 33.54
N LEU A 179 -23.44 16.53 33.45
CA LEU A 179 -23.46 17.55 34.51
C LEU A 179 -24.63 17.39 35.48
N GLU A 180 -25.53 16.43 35.33
CA GLU A 180 -26.63 16.20 36.25
C GLU A 180 -26.19 15.96 37.71
N LYS A 181 -25.04 15.38 37.92
CA LYS A 181 -24.44 15.13 39.23
C LYS A 181 -23.85 16.37 39.91
N TYR A 182 -23.69 17.48 39.19
CA TYR A 182 -23.16 18.72 39.72
C TYR A 182 -24.27 19.67 40.13
N LYS A 183 -24.06 20.41 41.23
CA LYS A 183 -24.95 21.45 41.69
C LYS A 183 -24.53 22.82 41.13
N ILE A 184 -25.49 23.72 41.02
CA ILE A 184 -25.14 25.12 40.69
C ILE A 184 -24.20 25.66 41.77
N GLY A 185 -23.08 26.17 41.34
CA GLY A 185 -21.98 26.63 42.19
C GLY A 185 -20.75 25.74 42.20
N ASP A 186 -20.88 24.48 41.79
CA ASP A 186 -19.77 23.53 41.75
C ASP A 186 -18.73 23.94 40.67
N MET A 187 -17.48 23.59 40.94
CA MET A 187 -16.35 23.77 40.01
C MET A 187 -16.14 22.51 39.18
N VAL A 188 -16.13 22.63 37.90
CA VAL A 188 -15.95 21.51 36.94
C VAL A 188 -14.66 21.73 36.12
N SER A 189 -13.79 20.73 36.08
CA SER A 189 -12.54 20.84 35.34
C SER A 189 -12.78 20.83 33.80
N LEU A 190 -11.89 21.47 33.03
CA LEU A 190 -11.95 21.47 31.58
C LEU A 190 -11.90 20.02 31.04
N ARG A 191 -11.10 19.16 31.66
CA ARG A 191 -11.03 17.73 31.36
C ARG A 191 -12.40 17.07 31.43
N ASN A 192 -13.14 17.28 32.53
CA ASN A 192 -14.47 16.73 32.70
C ASN A 192 -15.49 17.35 31.75
N LEU A 193 -15.39 18.65 31.47
CA LEU A 193 -16.26 19.30 30.50
C LEU A 193 -16.09 18.69 29.11
N VAL A 194 -14.82 18.50 28.62
CA VAL A 194 -14.55 17.84 27.34
C VAL A 194 -15.06 16.40 27.37
N LYS A 195 -14.78 15.64 28.44
CA LYS A 195 -15.26 14.27 28.57
C LYS A 195 -16.77 14.19 28.37
N TYR A 196 -17.55 14.98 29.10
CA TYR A 196 -19.02 14.93 29.01
C TYR A 196 -19.56 15.47 27.68
N ALA A 197 -18.95 16.52 27.12
CA ALA A 197 -19.33 17.04 25.82
C ALA A 197 -19.16 15.98 24.70
N ILE A 198 -18.15 15.11 24.80
CA ILE A 198 -17.89 14.09 23.79
C ILE A 198 -18.62 12.78 24.10
N THR A 199 -18.47 12.21 25.31
CA THR A 199 -18.98 10.86 25.59
C THR A 199 -20.49 10.80 25.60
N VAL A 200 -21.15 11.72 26.32
CA VAL A 200 -22.62 11.76 26.47
C VAL A 200 -23.27 12.98 25.81
N SER A 201 -22.50 13.69 25.00
CA SER A 201 -22.98 14.85 24.24
C SER A 201 -23.59 15.96 25.09
N ASP A 202 -23.07 16.20 26.30
CA ASP A 202 -23.61 17.16 27.27
C ASP A 202 -23.63 18.61 26.75
N ASN A 203 -24.80 19.22 26.70
CA ASN A 203 -24.95 20.57 26.17
C ASN A 203 -24.49 21.66 27.18
N SER A 204 -24.66 21.44 28.48
CA SER A 204 -24.16 22.38 29.49
C SER A 204 -22.64 22.42 29.50
N ALA A 205 -21.98 21.26 29.35
CA ALA A 205 -20.55 21.17 29.23
C ALA A 205 -20.05 21.93 27.98
N HIS A 206 -20.70 21.73 26.82
CA HIS A 206 -20.41 22.48 25.60
C HIS A 206 -20.54 24.01 25.81
N GLN A 207 -21.65 24.50 26.40
CA GLN A 207 -21.83 25.92 26.67
C GLN A 207 -20.71 26.49 27.56
N MET A 208 -20.29 25.72 28.58
CA MET A 208 -19.20 26.10 29.46
C MET A 208 -17.86 26.15 28.74
N LEU A 209 -17.60 25.20 27.80
CA LEU A 209 -16.39 25.18 26.97
C LEU A 209 -16.36 26.37 26.01
N VAL A 210 -17.46 26.63 25.29
CA VAL A 210 -17.52 27.78 24.37
C VAL A 210 -17.35 29.11 25.10
N ASP A 211 -17.94 29.25 26.32
CA ASP A 211 -17.77 30.45 27.15
C ASP A 211 -16.30 30.58 27.67
N TYR A 212 -15.63 29.46 27.97
CA TYR A 212 -14.22 29.46 28.37
C TYR A 212 -13.29 29.83 27.21
N ILE A 213 -13.46 29.23 26.04
CA ILE A 213 -12.66 29.46 24.82
C ILE A 213 -12.94 30.86 24.26
N GLY A 214 -14.20 31.27 24.30
CA GLY A 214 -14.77 32.42 23.60
C GLY A 214 -15.21 32.07 22.19
N PHE A 215 -16.46 32.37 21.85
CA PHE A 215 -17.11 32.09 20.57
C PHE A 215 -16.22 32.46 19.34
N ASN A 216 -15.69 33.70 19.37
CA ASN A 216 -14.87 34.20 18.27
C ASN A 216 -13.51 33.46 18.14
N ASN A 217 -12.91 33.00 19.25
CA ASN A 217 -11.68 32.23 19.23
C ASN A 217 -11.92 30.84 18.66
N LEU A 218 -13.00 30.16 19.06
CA LEU A 218 -13.37 28.89 18.52
C LEU A 218 -13.66 28.97 17.01
N LYS A 219 -14.41 30.01 16.59
CA LYS A 219 -14.66 30.27 15.16
C LYS A 219 -13.37 30.51 14.37
N LYS A 220 -12.48 31.34 14.89
CA LYS A 220 -11.15 31.59 14.26
C LYS A 220 -10.33 30.32 14.15
N TYR A 221 -10.35 29.48 15.19
CA TYR A 221 -9.63 28.22 15.20
C TYR A 221 -10.15 27.27 14.13
N GLY A 222 -11.46 27.02 14.06
CA GLY A 222 -12.02 26.19 13.01
C GLY A 222 -11.71 26.71 11.59
N ASN A 223 -11.79 28.04 11.41
CA ASN A 223 -11.43 28.65 10.13
C ASN A 223 -9.93 28.48 9.79
N SER A 224 -9.04 28.58 10.80
CA SER A 224 -7.59 28.39 10.61
C SER A 224 -7.22 26.97 10.21
N LEU A 225 -8.04 25.98 10.58
CA LEU A 225 -7.92 24.59 10.13
C LEU A 225 -8.38 24.40 8.68
N GLY A 226 -9.11 25.36 8.11
CA GLY A 226 -9.64 25.33 6.74
C GLY A 226 -11.15 25.08 6.65
N ALA A 227 -11.87 24.98 7.77
CA ALA A 227 -13.32 24.86 7.77
C ALA A 227 -13.99 26.20 7.36
N LYS A 228 -15.10 26.11 6.61
CA LYS A 228 -15.77 27.30 6.04
C LYS A 228 -17.02 27.70 6.78
N ASN A 229 -17.70 26.75 7.43
CA ASN A 229 -19.00 26.96 8.05
C ASN A 229 -18.93 27.02 9.58
N THR A 230 -17.75 27.12 10.19
CA THR A 230 -17.56 27.12 11.64
C THR A 230 -18.38 28.22 12.31
N LEU A 231 -19.34 27.83 13.16
CA LEU A 231 -20.19 28.72 13.94
C LEU A 231 -20.88 29.84 13.10
N ILE A 232 -21.22 29.53 11.83
CA ILE A 232 -22.09 30.39 11.03
C ILE A 232 -23.52 30.25 11.55
N GLY A 233 -24.26 31.37 11.59
CA GLY A 233 -25.62 31.42 12.19
C GLY A 233 -25.65 32.09 13.53
N GLY A 234 -24.51 32.24 14.21
CA GLY A 234 -24.38 33.03 15.43
C GLY A 234 -24.78 32.30 16.71
N ASP A 235 -25.15 31.01 16.67
CA ASP A 235 -25.32 30.14 17.82
C ASP A 235 -24.12 29.24 18.08
N ASN A 236 -24.02 28.66 19.26
CA ASN A 236 -22.85 27.83 19.64
C ASN A 236 -22.77 26.48 18.93
N PHE A 237 -23.81 26.07 18.20
CA PHE A 237 -23.81 24.83 17.43
C PHE A 237 -23.47 25.08 15.95
N GLY A 238 -23.90 26.22 15.37
CA GLY A 238 -23.53 26.66 14.03
C GLY A 238 -23.95 25.75 12.90
N GLN A 239 -23.23 25.82 11.82
CA GLN A 239 -23.44 25.05 10.61
C GLN A 239 -22.21 24.21 10.27
N ILE A 240 -22.40 23.20 9.41
CA ILE A 240 -21.34 22.27 8.99
C ILE A 240 -21.68 21.67 7.61
N ASP A 241 -20.67 21.43 6.81
CA ASP A 241 -20.73 20.49 5.69
C ASP A 241 -19.77 19.30 5.93
N VAL A 242 -19.77 18.33 5.03
CA VAL A 242 -18.90 17.17 5.18
C VAL A 242 -17.41 17.51 5.02
N ASN A 243 -17.08 18.61 4.32
CA ASN A 243 -15.70 19.06 4.17
C ASN A 243 -15.18 19.60 5.50
N ASP A 244 -15.97 20.44 6.20
CA ASP A 244 -15.63 20.94 7.52
C ASP A 244 -15.45 19.78 8.53
N SER A 245 -16.34 18.77 8.45
CA SER A 245 -16.24 17.57 9.29
C SER A 245 -14.92 16.83 9.07
N ILE A 246 -14.48 16.67 7.80
CA ILE A 246 -13.20 16.01 7.48
C ILE A 246 -12.02 16.86 7.98
N VAL A 247 -12.10 18.17 7.92
CA VAL A 247 -11.05 19.07 8.47
C VAL A 247 -10.90 18.82 9.99
N TYR A 248 -12.00 18.76 10.71
CA TYR A 248 -11.96 18.50 12.17
C TYR A 248 -11.49 17.08 12.48
N LEU A 249 -11.92 16.06 11.70
CA LEU A 249 -11.46 14.68 11.88
C LEU A 249 -9.98 14.53 11.58
N SER A 250 -9.48 15.24 10.57
CA SER A 250 -8.06 15.25 10.22
C SER A 250 -7.20 15.85 11.35
N GLU A 251 -7.66 16.95 11.95
CA GLU A 251 -6.95 17.58 13.08
C GLU A 251 -7.00 16.70 14.33
N LEU A 252 -8.16 16.06 14.62
CA LEU A 252 -8.27 15.08 15.70
C LEU A 252 -7.31 13.90 15.48
N TYR A 253 -7.25 13.37 14.26
CA TYR A 253 -6.35 12.27 13.91
C TYR A 253 -4.89 12.66 14.09
N ASN A 254 -4.49 13.83 13.58
CA ASN A 254 -3.13 14.34 13.75
C ASN A 254 -2.77 14.47 15.24
N PHE A 255 -3.68 14.97 16.06
CA PHE A 255 -3.49 15.07 17.51
C PHE A 255 -3.32 13.68 18.16
N ILE A 256 -4.13 12.71 17.76
CA ILE A 256 -4.06 11.32 18.27
C ILE A 256 -2.71 10.67 17.89
N GLU A 257 -2.24 10.86 16.67
CA GLU A 257 -0.98 10.26 16.17
C GLU A 257 0.28 10.86 16.83
N GLU A 258 0.17 11.95 17.59
CA GLU A 258 1.28 12.47 18.41
C GLU A 258 1.63 11.56 19.60
N ASN A 259 0.77 10.57 19.92
CA ASN A 259 0.98 9.53 20.94
C ASN A 259 1.37 10.09 22.33
N SER A 260 0.83 11.26 22.69
CA SER A 260 0.97 11.83 24.03
C SER A 260 -0.03 11.23 24.99
N GLU A 261 0.15 11.43 26.30
CA GLU A 261 -0.85 11.06 27.32
C GLU A 261 -2.21 11.74 27.04
N PHE A 262 -2.20 12.99 26.61
CA PHE A 262 -3.42 13.72 26.22
C PHE A 262 -4.07 13.15 24.96
N SER A 263 -3.28 12.63 24.01
CA SER A 263 -3.77 12.03 22.78
C SER A 263 -4.59 10.76 23.05
N GLU A 264 -4.08 9.86 23.89
CA GLU A 264 -4.78 8.63 24.24
C GLU A 264 -6.02 8.89 25.09
N GLU A 265 -5.95 9.87 26.00
CA GLU A 265 -7.11 10.28 26.80
C GLU A 265 -8.24 10.82 25.92
N LEU A 266 -7.94 11.77 25.02
CA LEU A 266 -8.93 12.35 24.11
C LEU A 266 -9.52 11.30 23.16
N LYS A 267 -8.69 10.44 22.59
CA LYS A 267 -9.11 9.31 21.74
C LYS A 267 -10.13 8.42 22.46
N SER A 268 -9.88 8.11 23.74
CA SER A 268 -10.77 7.26 24.52
C SER A 268 -12.18 7.86 24.61
N TYR A 269 -12.32 9.17 24.82
CA TYR A 269 -13.62 9.83 24.90
C TYR A 269 -14.42 9.72 23.60
N PHE A 270 -13.75 9.83 22.44
CA PHE A 270 -14.41 9.67 21.14
C PHE A 270 -14.79 8.22 20.84
N ILE A 271 -13.99 7.23 21.30
CA ILE A 271 -14.35 5.79 21.19
C ILE A 271 -15.54 5.45 22.08
N GLU A 272 -15.60 6.02 23.28
CA GLU A 272 -16.67 5.83 24.26
C GLU A 272 -17.93 6.67 23.98
N SER A 273 -17.92 7.50 22.92
CA SER A 273 -19.05 8.36 22.57
C SER A 273 -20.33 7.55 22.35
N ASP A 274 -21.43 8.01 22.95
CA ASP A 274 -22.78 7.51 22.70
C ASP A 274 -23.12 7.60 21.18
N GLU A 275 -24.10 6.82 20.73
CA GLU A 275 -24.60 6.85 19.35
C GLU A 275 -23.49 6.67 18.29
N ASN A 276 -22.52 5.77 18.58
CA ASN A 276 -21.43 5.44 17.69
C ASN A 276 -21.89 4.39 16.67
N PHE A 277 -22.34 4.84 15.49
CA PHE A 277 -22.85 3.98 14.41
C PHE A 277 -21.80 3.61 13.37
N LEU A 278 -20.55 4.09 13.53
CA LEU A 278 -19.43 3.80 12.64
C LEU A 278 -18.57 2.63 13.14
N LYS A 279 -18.71 2.24 14.41
CA LYS A 279 -18.07 1.00 14.92
C LYS A 279 -18.76 -0.23 14.31
N ASP A 280 -17.99 -1.30 14.16
CA ASP A 280 -18.49 -2.63 13.76
C ASP A 280 -17.94 -3.67 14.74
N GLU A 281 -18.74 -3.96 15.78
CA GLU A 281 -18.33 -4.87 16.86
C GLU A 281 -18.18 -6.31 16.37
N GLU A 282 -18.97 -6.73 15.36
CA GLU A 282 -18.91 -8.07 14.78
C GLU A 282 -17.56 -8.32 14.11
N ASN A 283 -16.97 -7.28 13.49
CA ASN A 283 -15.66 -7.33 12.83
C ASN A 283 -14.54 -6.71 13.67
N GLY A 284 -14.78 -6.36 14.94
CA GLY A 284 -13.77 -5.78 15.84
C GLY A 284 -13.33 -4.37 15.47
N ILE A 285 -14.08 -3.66 14.62
CA ILE A 285 -13.74 -2.31 14.15
C ILE A 285 -14.19 -1.28 15.18
N LYS A 286 -13.22 -0.55 15.73
CA LYS A 286 -13.46 0.61 16.60
C LYS A 286 -13.60 1.88 15.76
N ALA A 287 -14.31 2.87 16.30
CA ALA A 287 -14.40 4.19 15.71
C ALA A 287 -14.39 5.26 16.79
N ALA A 288 -13.60 6.31 16.60
CA ALA A 288 -13.64 7.53 17.41
C ALA A 288 -14.64 8.49 16.76
N THR A 289 -15.81 8.73 17.38
CA THR A 289 -16.92 9.41 16.74
C THR A 289 -17.50 10.54 17.55
N LYS A 290 -18.17 11.46 16.86
CA LYS A 290 -19.12 12.40 17.45
C LYS A 290 -20.39 12.45 16.62
N TYR A 291 -21.52 12.13 17.28
CA TYR A 291 -22.83 12.32 16.68
C TYR A 291 -23.38 13.72 16.94
N GLY A 292 -24.36 14.12 16.12
CA GLY A 292 -25.14 15.33 16.30
C GLY A 292 -26.63 15.07 16.04
N GLU A 293 -27.49 15.56 16.92
CA GLU A 293 -28.95 15.40 16.82
C GLU A 293 -29.65 16.72 17.11
N TYR A 294 -30.52 17.16 16.20
CA TYR A 294 -31.45 18.27 16.42
C TYR A 294 -32.59 18.21 15.39
N GLY A 295 -33.82 18.05 15.85
CA GLY A 295 -34.98 17.91 14.97
C GLY A 295 -34.82 16.73 14.01
N ASN A 296 -34.81 17.02 12.70
CA ASN A 296 -34.58 16.02 11.67
C ASN A 296 -33.10 15.80 11.36
N PHE A 297 -32.21 16.67 11.85
CA PHE A 297 -30.77 16.49 11.65
C PHE A 297 -30.26 15.37 12.56
N PHE A 298 -29.58 14.40 11.94
CA PHE A 298 -28.93 13.31 12.65
C PHE A 298 -27.65 12.94 11.93
N HIS A 299 -26.51 13.16 12.56
CA HIS A 299 -25.18 13.12 11.97
C HIS A 299 -24.28 12.14 12.72
N ASN A 300 -23.31 11.56 12.02
CA ASN A 300 -22.23 10.82 12.66
C ASN A 300 -20.93 11.06 11.88
N ASN A 301 -19.92 11.59 12.55
CA ASN A 301 -18.61 11.87 12.02
C ASN A 301 -17.58 11.10 12.81
N GLY A 302 -16.61 10.44 12.15
CA GLY A 302 -15.63 9.66 12.89
C GLY A 302 -14.40 9.23 12.13
N ILE A 303 -13.39 8.86 12.91
CA ILE A 303 -12.18 8.14 12.50
C ILE A 303 -12.48 6.66 12.74
N VAL A 304 -12.48 5.86 11.68
CA VAL A 304 -12.77 4.43 11.75
C VAL A 304 -11.46 3.64 11.65
N TYR A 305 -11.17 2.84 12.66
CA TYR A 305 -9.94 2.04 12.78
C TYR A 305 -10.16 0.63 12.20
N ALA A 306 -10.40 0.56 10.88
CA ALA A 306 -10.43 -0.68 10.11
C ALA A 306 -9.00 -1.13 9.75
N GLU A 307 -8.84 -2.10 8.85
CA GLU A 307 -7.52 -2.54 8.35
C GLU A 307 -6.64 -1.35 7.89
N ASN A 308 -7.25 -0.41 7.16
CA ASN A 308 -6.68 0.93 6.95
C ASN A 308 -7.63 1.94 7.60
N THR A 309 -7.08 2.89 8.36
CA THR A 309 -7.85 3.96 8.98
C THR A 309 -8.48 4.87 7.93
N TYR A 310 -9.73 5.27 8.15
CA TYR A 310 -10.40 6.25 7.30
C TYR A 310 -11.23 7.24 8.10
N PHE A 311 -11.47 8.41 7.49
CA PHE A 311 -12.43 9.40 7.98
C PHE A 311 -13.75 9.21 7.26
N LEU A 312 -14.84 9.30 8.01
CA LEU A 312 -16.19 9.24 7.46
C LEU A 312 -17.07 10.30 8.13
N SER A 313 -17.60 11.19 7.30
CA SER A 313 -18.62 12.15 7.68
C SER A 313 -19.92 11.78 6.99
N ILE A 314 -21.00 11.64 7.77
CA ILE A 314 -22.37 11.40 7.28
C ILE A 314 -23.29 12.41 7.94
N LEU A 315 -23.80 13.37 7.16
CA LEU A 315 -24.74 14.39 7.59
C LEU A 315 -26.09 14.12 6.97
N THR A 316 -27.16 14.01 7.79
CA THR A 316 -28.48 13.62 7.30
C THR A 316 -29.59 14.52 7.80
N ASN A 317 -30.72 14.56 7.08
CA ASN A 317 -31.98 15.16 7.46
C ASN A 317 -33.07 14.06 7.57
N LEU A 318 -32.76 12.95 8.24
CA LEU A 318 -33.61 11.75 8.32
C LEU A 318 -34.21 11.53 9.72
N GLY A 319 -33.82 12.36 10.69
CA GLY A 319 -34.10 12.14 12.12
C GLY A 319 -33.39 10.90 12.66
N LYS A 320 -33.38 10.77 13.99
CA LYS A 320 -32.65 9.66 14.66
C LYS A 320 -33.13 8.29 14.24
N LYS A 321 -34.46 8.06 14.17
CA LYS A 321 -35.03 6.73 13.89
C LYS A 321 -34.59 6.16 12.57
N ASN A 322 -34.61 6.95 11.49
CA ASN A 322 -34.21 6.51 10.15
C ASN A 322 -32.71 6.74 9.91
N GLY A 323 -32.15 7.80 10.47
CA GLY A 323 -30.76 8.17 10.32
C GLY A 323 -29.80 7.13 10.88
N SER A 324 -30.07 6.57 12.07
CA SER A 324 -29.20 5.57 12.69
C SER A 324 -29.02 4.30 11.87
N SER A 325 -30.12 3.72 11.36
CA SER A 325 -30.06 2.54 10.50
C SER A 325 -29.41 2.83 9.14
N THR A 326 -29.71 4.01 8.57
CA THR A 326 -29.13 4.44 7.29
C THR A 326 -27.61 4.65 7.42
N ILE A 327 -27.14 5.30 8.51
CA ILE A 327 -25.71 5.51 8.76
C ILE A 327 -24.98 4.17 8.89
N LYS A 328 -25.52 3.20 9.64
CA LYS A 328 -24.93 1.85 9.73
C LYS A 328 -24.82 1.16 8.36
N SER A 329 -25.89 1.25 7.55
CA SER A 329 -25.89 0.66 6.20
C SER A 329 -24.88 1.32 5.28
N ILE A 330 -24.74 2.65 5.33
CA ILE A 330 -23.75 3.40 4.57
C ILE A 330 -22.35 3.01 5.02
N ASN A 331 -22.08 2.94 6.34
CA ASN A 331 -20.76 2.56 6.83
C ASN A 331 -20.30 1.19 6.30
N ARG A 332 -21.21 0.19 6.28
CA ARG A 332 -20.90 -1.13 5.67
C ARG A 332 -20.57 -1.03 4.18
N LYS A 333 -21.26 -0.18 3.43
CA LYS A 333 -20.97 0.05 2.00
C LYS A 333 -19.63 0.76 1.80
N ILE A 334 -19.28 1.71 2.69
CA ILE A 334 -17.99 2.39 2.68
C ILE A 334 -16.85 1.42 3.01
N GLN A 335 -17.03 0.49 3.94
CA GLN A 335 -16.04 -0.57 4.18
C GLN A 335 -15.81 -1.43 2.92
N GLY A 336 -16.90 -1.75 2.20
CA GLY A 336 -16.80 -2.41 0.89
C GLY A 336 -16.07 -1.57 -0.15
N LEU A 337 -16.35 -0.27 -0.24
CA LEU A 337 -15.64 0.67 -1.11
C LEU A 337 -14.14 0.71 -0.76
N GLN A 338 -13.79 0.87 0.52
CA GLN A 338 -12.40 0.89 0.97
C GLN A 338 -11.62 -0.35 0.54
N LYS A 339 -12.22 -1.53 0.71
CA LYS A 339 -11.63 -2.79 0.26
C LYS A 339 -11.36 -2.77 -1.26
N ASN A 340 -12.33 -2.32 -2.06
CA ASN A 340 -12.16 -2.21 -3.52
C ASN A 340 -11.10 -1.16 -3.91
N VAL A 341 -10.99 -0.06 -3.20
CA VAL A 341 -9.92 0.95 -3.39
C VAL A 341 -8.56 0.31 -3.16
N TYR A 342 -8.39 -0.42 -2.08
CA TYR A 342 -7.11 -1.07 -1.77
C TYR A 342 -6.76 -2.17 -2.80
N GLU A 343 -7.73 -3.05 -3.14
CA GLU A 343 -7.54 -4.06 -4.18
C GLU A 343 -7.15 -3.43 -5.52
N ASN A 344 -7.82 -2.33 -5.90
CA ASN A 344 -7.52 -1.59 -7.12
C ASN A 344 -6.10 -1.02 -7.11
N HIS A 345 -5.67 -0.43 -6.01
CA HIS A 345 -4.32 0.12 -5.85
C HIS A 345 -3.24 -0.97 -5.93
N VAL A 346 -3.46 -2.11 -5.25
CA VAL A 346 -2.58 -3.29 -5.32
C VAL A 346 -2.46 -3.81 -6.74
N GLU A 347 -3.58 -3.96 -7.45
CA GLU A 347 -3.59 -4.47 -8.81
C GLU A 347 -2.89 -3.52 -9.79
N TYR A 348 -3.14 -2.22 -9.68
CA TYR A 348 -2.44 -1.20 -10.44
C TYR A 348 -0.92 -1.28 -10.24
N CYS A 349 -0.45 -1.37 -8.99
CA CYS A 349 0.97 -1.47 -8.69
C CYS A 349 1.60 -2.75 -9.27
N LYS A 350 0.88 -3.89 -9.21
CA LYS A 350 1.32 -5.14 -9.84
C LYS A 350 1.44 -4.98 -11.35
N GLN A 351 0.41 -4.48 -12.01
CA GLN A 351 0.41 -4.29 -13.47
C GLN A 351 1.53 -3.37 -13.93
N LYS A 352 1.76 -2.26 -13.24
CA LYS A 352 2.82 -1.30 -13.52
C LYS A 352 4.21 -1.96 -13.51
N ILE A 353 4.46 -2.88 -12.58
CA ILE A 353 5.76 -3.53 -12.43
C ILE A 353 5.92 -4.70 -13.40
N TYR A 354 4.89 -5.50 -13.61
CA TYR A 354 4.96 -6.67 -14.48
C TYR A 354 4.80 -6.34 -15.98
N SER A 355 4.15 -5.23 -16.37
CA SER A 355 4.08 -4.79 -17.76
C SER A 355 5.47 -4.44 -18.30
N VAL A 356 6.26 -3.71 -17.52
CA VAL A 356 7.65 -3.34 -17.88
C VAL A 356 8.51 -4.60 -18.10
N GLN A 357 8.28 -5.67 -17.34
CA GLN A 357 9.03 -6.93 -17.48
C GLN A 357 8.63 -7.72 -18.72
N ASN A 358 7.36 -7.78 -19.03
CA ASN A 358 6.87 -8.48 -20.22
C ASN A 358 7.38 -7.81 -21.50
N ASP A 359 7.41 -6.49 -21.55
CA ASP A 359 7.95 -5.72 -22.67
C ASP A 359 9.47 -5.94 -22.82
N TRP A 360 10.20 -6.00 -21.71
CA TRP A 360 11.65 -6.24 -21.70
C TRP A 360 11.99 -7.69 -22.10
N GLN A 361 11.23 -8.69 -21.62
CA GLN A 361 11.39 -10.08 -22.02
C GLN A 361 11.01 -10.30 -23.49
N LEU A 362 9.96 -9.65 -23.98
CA LEU A 362 9.53 -9.69 -25.36
C LEU A 362 10.59 -9.05 -26.26
N MET A 363 11.13 -7.90 -25.87
CA MET A 363 12.19 -7.20 -26.63
C MET A 363 13.47 -8.00 -26.67
N ASN A 364 13.89 -8.63 -25.56
CA ASN A 364 15.05 -9.51 -25.54
C ASN A 364 14.85 -10.79 -26.39
N LYS A 365 13.63 -11.30 -26.44
CA LYS A 365 13.27 -12.44 -27.30
C LYS A 365 13.33 -12.06 -28.78
N LEU A 366 12.82 -10.88 -29.12
CA LEU A 366 12.89 -10.32 -30.49
C LEU A 366 14.32 -10.02 -30.92
N LEU A 367 15.16 -9.47 -30.03
CA LEU A 367 16.57 -9.24 -30.29
C LEU A 367 17.34 -10.55 -30.52
N LYS A 368 17.06 -11.60 -29.74
CA LYS A 368 17.68 -12.93 -29.96
C LYS A 368 17.24 -13.58 -31.28
N TYR A 369 16.01 -13.39 -31.71
CA TYR A 369 15.52 -13.87 -33.00
C TYR A 369 16.23 -13.15 -34.17
N ASN A 370 16.33 -11.83 -34.09
CA ASN A 370 17.00 -11.04 -35.16
C ASN A 370 18.50 -11.34 -35.29
N TRP A 371 19.17 -11.72 -34.19
CA TRP A 371 20.57 -12.15 -34.23
C TRP A 371 20.76 -13.54 -34.84
N ARG A 372 19.87 -14.50 -34.60
CA ARG A 372 19.93 -15.85 -35.21
C ARG A 372 19.67 -15.80 -36.70
N ASP A 373 18.63 -15.12 -37.13
CA ASP A 373 18.32 -15.00 -38.57
C ASP A 373 19.39 -14.23 -39.36
N GLY A 374 20.11 -13.33 -38.72
CA GLY A 374 21.25 -12.62 -39.34
C GLY A 374 22.49 -13.49 -39.49
N TYR A 375 22.72 -14.49 -38.65
CA TYR A 375 23.84 -15.42 -38.73
C TYR A 375 23.59 -16.53 -39.75
N GLU A 376 22.40 -17.12 -39.79
CA GLU A 376 22.05 -18.18 -40.76
C GLU A 376 21.97 -17.68 -42.21
N ARG A 377 21.74 -16.38 -42.45
CA ARG A 377 21.83 -15.79 -43.80
C ARG A 377 23.28 -15.58 -44.29
N LYS A 378 24.25 -15.47 -43.41
CA LYS A 378 25.67 -15.31 -43.80
C LYS A 378 26.31 -16.63 -44.14
N GLU A 379 25.88 -17.77 -43.59
CA GLU A 379 26.39 -19.10 -43.96
C GLU A 379 25.84 -19.65 -45.29
N LYS A 380 24.78 -19.05 -45.85
CA LYS A 380 24.21 -19.45 -47.16
C LYS A 380 24.75 -18.64 -48.36
N ILE A 381 25.70 -17.73 -48.11
CA ILE A 381 26.30 -16.86 -49.13
C ILE A 381 27.82 -17.13 -49.30
N ILE A 382 28.39 -18.09 -48.57
CA ILE A 382 29.71 -18.65 -48.79
C ILE A 382 29.57 -20.12 -49.25
#